data_fc62653482a79f0d7c6e044b34849b30
#
_entry.id   fc62653482a79f0d7c6e044b34849b30
#
_cell.length_a   1.000
_cell.length_b   1.000
_cell.length_c   1.000
_cell.angle_alpha   90.00
_cell.angle_beta   90.00
_cell.angle_gamma   90.00
#
_symmetry.space_group_name_H-M   'P 1'
#
loop_
_entity.id
_entity.type
_entity.pdbx_description
1 polymer ?
#
loop_
_entity_poly.entity_id
_entity_poly.type
_entity_poly.pdbx_seq_one_letter_code
_entity_poly.pdbx_strand_id
1 'polypeptide(L)'
;MFQPAQAPWINPGVVIHDAGAPVDELIAKFANSAARRGFLVAACAQRGETMVDLVSGEPLAGTPLEVAARTLRVAMRDDADLAVIGGFDGFRHAAVELTASIGQGATQGMPVLTTIPDGRVLEWHDFIGHGGTMIAPTTRALWRWWGPERLYRDLALGVAADEVRQIAVGPRWLMVQGPAGAGLAYLPRNSRELVGRIAELKRKSLRQLAELSGSWDPLEMAVGIAAINAHYNRFDLEGEMGNGASAFGHEAGRVVVIGAFPGLSETLSNPQVIEADPRPGEYPTVAMDSLLPGCAAAVVASSTLINRNLPRILRLAQGSRIALVGPATPLTHRLFHYGCEILGGLVVRDARGLGEAIRAGALPREFGRFGHYLHLKREDAPAESGCRFRARP
;
A
#
# COMPACT_ATOMS: atom_id res chain seq x y z
N MET A 1 21.36 -5.05 -13.37
CA MET A 1 20.22 -5.71 -12.70
C MET A 1 20.10 -5.03 -11.33
N PHE A 2 19.14 -4.12 -11.14
CA PHE A 2 18.93 -3.50 -9.83
C PHE A 2 18.23 -4.51 -8.93
N GLN A 3 18.79 -4.75 -7.74
CA GLN A 3 18.11 -5.54 -6.73
C GLN A 3 16.79 -4.83 -6.37
N PRO A 4 15.67 -5.56 -6.18
CA PRO A 4 14.46 -4.98 -5.64
C PRO A 4 14.81 -4.29 -4.32
N ALA A 5 14.27 -3.09 -4.12
CA ALA A 5 14.49 -2.37 -2.88
C ALA A 5 14.07 -3.28 -1.71
N GLN A 6 15.01 -3.59 -0.82
CA GLN A 6 14.67 -4.24 0.45
C GLN A 6 13.57 -3.40 1.12
N ALA A 7 12.56 -4.09 1.65
CA ALA A 7 11.54 -3.43 2.43
C ALA A 7 12.22 -2.60 3.55
N PRO A 8 11.76 -1.36 3.80
CA PRO A 8 12.38 -0.54 4.84
C PRO A 8 12.32 -1.26 6.18
N TRP A 9 13.34 -1.06 7.00
CA TRP A 9 13.39 -1.57 8.37
C TRP A 9 12.11 -1.18 9.11
N ILE A 10 11.46 -2.17 9.74
CA ILE A 10 10.33 -1.96 10.63
C ILE A 10 10.69 -2.54 12.00
N ASN A 11 10.62 -1.70 13.03
CA ASN A 11 10.79 -2.16 14.39
C ASN A 11 9.73 -3.20 14.76
N PRO A 12 10.06 -4.20 15.57
CA PRO A 12 9.07 -5.12 16.11
C PRO A 12 7.89 -4.37 16.71
N GLY A 13 6.68 -4.83 16.44
CA GLY A 13 5.43 -4.23 16.92
C GLY A 13 4.83 -5.00 18.07
N VAL A 14 4.27 -4.29 19.05
CA VAL A 14 3.48 -4.89 20.11
C VAL A 14 2.10 -4.24 20.20
N VAL A 15 1.07 -5.06 20.16
CA VAL A 15 -0.29 -4.63 20.46
C VAL A 15 -0.51 -4.71 21.97
N ILE A 16 -0.70 -3.56 22.59
CA ILE A 16 -1.07 -3.48 24.00
C ILE A 16 -2.57 -3.51 24.10
N HIS A 17 -3.09 -4.36 24.99
CA HIS A 17 -4.52 -4.58 25.13
C HIS A 17 -4.94 -4.82 26.58
N ASP A 18 -6.19 -4.46 26.91
CA ASP A 18 -6.79 -4.78 28.20
C ASP A 18 -6.92 -6.30 28.36
N ALA A 19 -6.84 -6.78 29.60
CA ALA A 19 -7.06 -8.16 29.93
C ALA A 19 -8.49 -8.59 29.50
N GLY A 20 -8.58 -9.64 28.67
CA GLY A 20 -9.86 -10.13 28.12
C GLY A 20 -10.33 -9.46 26.84
N ALA A 21 -9.60 -8.47 26.31
CA ALA A 21 -9.89 -7.92 24.97
C ALA A 21 -9.68 -8.99 23.89
N PRO A 22 -10.51 -9.03 22.81
CA PRO A 22 -10.40 -10.05 21.75
C PRO A 22 -9.25 -9.73 20.76
N VAL A 23 -8.03 -9.53 21.31
CA VAL A 23 -6.85 -9.16 20.53
C VAL A 23 -6.44 -10.26 19.55
N ASP A 24 -6.66 -11.52 19.90
CA ASP A 24 -6.33 -12.65 19.02
C ASP A 24 -7.18 -12.67 17.74
N GLU A 25 -8.44 -12.25 17.84
CA GLU A 25 -9.29 -12.05 16.64
C GLU A 25 -8.77 -10.92 15.77
N LEU A 26 -8.32 -9.83 16.37
CA LEU A 26 -7.77 -8.67 15.67
C LEU A 26 -6.51 -9.04 14.89
N ILE A 27 -5.53 -9.69 15.56
CA ILE A 27 -4.27 -10.07 14.89
C ILE A 27 -4.48 -11.19 13.86
N ALA A 28 -5.38 -12.14 14.12
CA ALA A 28 -5.76 -13.16 13.16
C ALA A 28 -6.41 -12.55 11.91
N LYS A 29 -7.32 -11.58 12.10
CA LYS A 29 -7.95 -10.84 11.00
C LYS A 29 -6.93 -10.07 10.17
N PHE A 30 -5.96 -9.45 10.81
CA PHE A 30 -4.87 -8.74 10.15
C PHE A 30 -3.96 -9.70 9.37
N ALA A 31 -3.48 -10.79 10.00
CA ALA A 31 -2.65 -11.81 9.37
C ALA A 31 -3.34 -12.43 8.14
N ASN A 32 -4.61 -12.81 8.30
CA ASN A 32 -5.42 -13.35 7.21
C ASN A 32 -5.64 -12.35 6.07
N SER A 33 -5.86 -11.07 6.41
CA SER A 33 -6.01 -10.02 5.38
C SER A 33 -4.72 -9.86 4.58
N ALA A 34 -3.55 -9.85 5.23
CA ALA A 34 -2.26 -9.81 4.58
C ALA A 34 -2.02 -11.06 3.69
N ALA A 35 -2.27 -12.27 4.22
CA ALA A 35 -2.10 -13.51 3.47
C ALA A 35 -3.01 -13.58 2.22
N ARG A 36 -4.28 -13.18 2.34
CA ARG A 36 -5.22 -13.10 1.20
C ARG A 36 -4.79 -12.12 0.12
N ARG A 37 -4.00 -11.12 0.46
CA ARG A 37 -3.41 -10.17 -0.50
C ARG A 37 -2.18 -10.71 -1.21
N GLY A 38 -1.71 -11.89 -0.83
CA GLY A 38 -0.57 -12.57 -1.43
C GLY A 38 0.75 -12.33 -0.71
N PHE A 39 0.74 -11.71 0.48
CA PHE A 39 1.92 -11.64 1.33
C PHE A 39 2.21 -12.98 1.99
N LEU A 40 3.48 -13.30 2.15
CA LEU A 40 3.90 -14.46 2.90
C LEU A 40 3.87 -14.16 4.40
N VAL A 41 2.93 -14.79 5.11
CA VAL A 41 2.69 -14.55 6.53
C VAL A 41 2.92 -15.83 7.31
N ALA A 42 3.76 -15.78 8.34
CA ALA A 42 3.92 -16.83 9.33
C ALA A 42 3.29 -16.34 10.64
N ALA A 43 2.22 -17.01 11.11
CA ALA A 43 1.46 -16.48 12.22
C ALA A 43 0.96 -17.60 13.14
N CYS A 44 1.20 -17.45 14.45
CA CYS A 44 0.65 -18.34 15.46
C CYS A 44 0.15 -17.56 16.68
N ALA A 45 -0.79 -18.14 17.41
CA ALA A 45 -1.23 -17.63 18.70
C ALA A 45 -1.57 -18.78 19.66
N GLN A 46 -1.43 -18.51 20.95
CA GLN A 46 -1.89 -19.43 21.98
C GLN A 46 -3.39 -19.20 22.24
N ARG A 47 -4.18 -20.27 22.16
CA ARG A 47 -5.60 -20.30 22.51
C ARG A 47 -5.82 -21.33 23.59
N GLY A 48 -5.95 -20.89 24.83
CA GLY A 48 -5.95 -21.78 26.00
C GLY A 48 -4.60 -22.52 26.08
N GLU A 49 -4.63 -23.86 26.09
CA GLU A 49 -3.42 -24.69 26.16
C GLU A 49 -2.84 -25.04 24.77
N THR A 50 -3.51 -24.64 23.68
CA THR A 50 -3.14 -25.05 22.32
C THR A 50 -2.59 -23.86 21.53
N MET A 51 -1.52 -24.08 20.80
CA MET A 51 -1.05 -23.15 19.76
C MET A 51 -1.81 -23.42 18.45
N VAL A 52 -2.19 -22.35 17.75
CA VAL A 52 -2.88 -22.45 16.46
C VAL A 52 -2.17 -21.56 15.42
N ASP A 53 -2.17 -22.03 14.19
CA ASP A 53 -1.81 -21.18 13.05
C ASP A 53 -2.94 -20.18 12.78
N LEU A 54 -2.62 -18.88 12.75
CA LEU A 54 -3.63 -17.83 12.60
C LEU A 54 -4.17 -17.70 11.17
N VAL A 55 -3.46 -18.22 10.18
CA VAL A 55 -3.86 -18.15 8.78
C VAL A 55 -4.74 -19.34 8.40
N SER A 56 -4.33 -20.55 8.74
CA SER A 56 -5.08 -21.77 8.44
C SER A 56 -6.15 -22.11 9.52
N GLY A 57 -5.93 -21.68 10.76
CA GLY A 57 -6.74 -22.06 11.91
C GLY A 57 -6.40 -23.43 12.50
N GLU A 58 -5.41 -24.12 11.97
CA GLU A 58 -5.03 -25.47 12.38
C GLU A 58 -4.22 -25.46 13.67
N PRO A 59 -4.39 -26.49 14.55
CA PRO A 59 -3.60 -26.64 15.75
C PRO A 59 -2.15 -26.98 15.41
N LEU A 60 -1.20 -26.40 16.16
CA LEU A 60 0.23 -26.59 16.02
C LEU A 60 0.78 -27.43 17.18
N ALA A 61 1.45 -28.54 16.88
CA ALA A 61 2.05 -29.42 17.86
C ALA A 61 3.33 -28.81 18.49
N GLY A 62 3.47 -28.96 19.80
CA GLY A 62 4.61 -28.50 20.58
C GLY A 62 4.19 -27.53 21.70
N THR A 63 5.13 -27.21 22.59
CA THR A 63 4.91 -26.19 23.62
C THR A 63 4.77 -24.79 22.97
N PRO A 64 4.12 -23.83 23.62
CA PRO A 64 3.97 -22.48 23.09
C PRO A 64 5.30 -21.86 22.66
N LEU A 65 6.37 -22.04 23.43
CA LEU A 65 7.69 -21.52 23.10
C LEU A 65 8.30 -22.17 21.86
N GLU A 66 8.24 -23.50 21.75
CA GLU A 66 8.78 -24.23 20.59
C GLU A 66 8.04 -23.83 19.30
N VAL A 67 6.72 -23.68 19.39
CA VAL A 67 5.90 -23.25 18.25
C VAL A 67 6.24 -21.82 17.84
N ALA A 68 6.30 -20.88 18.79
CA ALA A 68 6.64 -19.49 18.52
C ALA A 68 8.04 -19.36 17.88
N ALA A 69 9.04 -20.02 18.47
CA ALA A 69 10.42 -20.02 17.94
C ALA A 69 10.51 -20.68 16.55
N ARG A 70 9.77 -21.77 16.32
CA ARG A 70 9.68 -22.42 15.02
C ARG A 70 9.03 -21.53 13.98
N THR A 71 7.93 -20.85 14.33
CA THR A 71 7.24 -19.91 13.43
C THR A 71 8.17 -18.79 12.99
N LEU A 72 8.94 -18.20 13.89
CA LEU A 72 9.94 -17.17 13.55
C LEU A 72 11.07 -17.72 12.66
N ARG A 73 11.60 -18.90 12.97
CA ARG A 73 12.66 -19.52 12.13
C ARG A 73 12.16 -19.84 10.72
N VAL A 74 10.94 -20.34 10.58
CA VAL A 74 10.31 -20.57 9.27
C VAL A 74 10.12 -19.25 8.53
N ALA A 75 9.60 -18.23 9.21
CA ALA A 75 9.42 -16.90 8.63
C ALA A 75 10.74 -16.32 8.09
N MET A 76 11.82 -16.42 8.86
CA MET A 76 13.15 -15.95 8.43
C MET A 76 13.72 -16.77 7.26
N ARG A 77 13.59 -18.11 7.32
CA ARG A 77 14.10 -18.98 6.26
C ARG A 77 13.40 -18.74 4.92
N ASP A 78 12.09 -18.49 4.96
CA ASP A 78 11.23 -18.37 3.78
C ASP A 78 11.06 -16.89 3.35
N ASP A 79 11.81 -15.96 3.96
CA ASP A 79 11.75 -14.51 3.69
C ASP A 79 10.32 -13.95 3.78
N ALA A 80 9.64 -14.27 4.89
CA ALA A 80 8.25 -13.86 5.09
C ALA A 80 8.10 -12.34 5.17
N ASP A 81 6.98 -11.85 4.67
CA ASP A 81 6.63 -10.43 4.74
C ASP A 81 6.21 -9.97 6.14
N LEU A 82 5.75 -10.93 6.96
CA LEU A 82 5.22 -10.67 8.31
C LEU A 82 5.29 -11.95 9.16
N ALA A 83 5.78 -11.81 10.38
CA ALA A 83 5.63 -12.81 11.43
C ALA A 83 4.71 -12.28 12.54
N VAL A 84 3.75 -13.10 13.00
CA VAL A 84 2.80 -12.75 14.07
C VAL A 84 2.84 -13.82 15.15
N ILE A 85 3.06 -13.41 16.40
CA ILE A 85 3.00 -14.29 17.57
C ILE A 85 2.08 -13.65 18.61
N GLY A 86 0.87 -14.21 18.77
CA GLY A 86 -0.16 -13.70 19.66
C GLY A 86 -0.49 -14.62 20.81
N GLY A 87 -1.19 -14.08 21.83
CA GLY A 87 -1.71 -14.82 22.96
C GLY A 87 -0.65 -15.55 23.80
N PHE A 88 0.62 -15.13 23.71
CA PHE A 88 1.72 -15.86 24.33
C PHE A 88 1.95 -15.44 25.79
N ASP A 89 1.49 -16.24 26.73
CA ASP A 89 1.64 -15.97 28.16
C ASP A 89 3.04 -16.29 28.72
N GLY A 90 3.87 -16.94 27.94
CA GLY A 90 5.17 -17.46 28.35
C GLY A 90 6.34 -16.50 28.30
N PHE A 91 6.15 -15.19 28.07
CA PHE A 91 7.25 -14.23 27.93
C PHE A 91 8.24 -14.21 29.11
N ARG A 92 7.79 -14.47 30.33
CA ARG A 92 8.68 -14.50 31.52
C ARG A 92 9.72 -15.64 31.50
N HIS A 93 9.40 -16.77 30.86
CA HIS A 93 10.24 -17.98 30.95
C HIS A 93 10.95 -18.31 29.63
N ALA A 94 10.56 -17.67 28.54
CA ALA A 94 11.02 -17.97 27.19
C ALA A 94 12.01 -16.95 26.65
N ALA A 95 12.41 -16.01 27.46
CA ALA A 95 12.93 -14.71 27.04
C ALA A 95 14.10 -14.78 26.06
N VAL A 96 15.13 -15.57 26.33
CA VAL A 96 16.41 -15.43 25.60
C VAL A 96 16.31 -15.91 24.16
N GLU A 97 15.76 -17.09 23.92
CA GLU A 97 15.72 -17.68 22.56
C GLU A 97 14.72 -16.95 21.64
N LEU A 98 13.54 -16.60 22.19
CA LEU A 98 12.53 -15.87 21.42
C LEU A 98 12.96 -14.43 21.15
N THR A 99 13.59 -13.76 22.14
CA THR A 99 14.20 -12.42 21.99
C THR A 99 15.26 -12.42 20.91
N ALA A 100 16.17 -13.38 20.95
CA ALA A 100 17.22 -13.52 19.95
C ALA A 100 16.63 -13.73 18.54
N SER A 101 15.59 -14.56 18.43
CA SER A 101 14.91 -14.82 17.15
C SER A 101 14.15 -13.60 16.62
N ILE A 102 13.48 -12.83 17.49
CA ILE A 102 12.81 -11.57 17.12
C ILE A 102 13.87 -10.52 16.70
N GLY A 103 14.94 -10.39 17.48
CA GLY A 103 16.06 -9.49 17.19
C GLY A 103 16.74 -9.83 15.86
N GLN A 104 16.96 -11.12 15.59
CA GLN A 104 17.49 -11.57 14.31
C GLN A 104 16.53 -11.29 13.15
N GLY A 105 15.24 -11.56 13.29
CA GLY A 105 14.23 -11.21 12.29
C GLY A 105 14.20 -9.70 12.01
N ALA A 106 14.22 -8.89 13.06
CA ALA A 106 14.28 -7.44 12.95
C ALA A 106 15.53 -6.95 12.21
N THR A 107 16.72 -7.52 12.50
CA THR A 107 17.96 -7.16 11.78
C THR A 107 17.95 -7.57 10.31
N GLN A 108 17.15 -8.56 9.93
CA GLN A 108 16.91 -8.96 8.54
C GLN A 108 15.80 -8.15 7.86
N GLY A 109 15.18 -7.19 8.57
CA GLY A 109 14.12 -6.35 8.05
C GLY A 109 12.73 -7.02 8.03
N MET A 110 12.59 -8.20 8.64
CA MET A 110 11.30 -8.88 8.78
C MET A 110 10.47 -8.24 9.90
N PRO A 111 9.24 -7.77 9.64
CA PRO A 111 8.35 -7.28 10.68
C PRO A 111 7.87 -8.42 11.58
N VAL A 112 8.02 -8.25 12.88
CA VAL A 112 7.47 -9.17 13.88
C VAL A 112 6.43 -8.44 14.70
N LEU A 113 5.21 -9.00 14.79
CA LEU A 113 4.10 -8.50 15.58
C LEU A 113 3.83 -9.45 16.75
N THR A 114 3.67 -8.88 17.92
CA THR A 114 3.21 -9.64 19.10
C THR A 114 2.13 -8.90 19.86
N THR A 115 1.55 -9.54 20.89
CA THR A 115 0.52 -8.96 21.75
C THR A 115 0.95 -9.06 23.21
N ILE A 116 0.60 -8.06 24.03
CA ILE A 116 0.89 -8.04 25.46
C ILE A 116 -0.28 -7.39 26.21
N PRO A 117 -0.75 -7.99 27.33
CA PRO A 117 -1.67 -7.33 28.23
C PRO A 117 -1.05 -6.06 28.85
N ASP A 118 -1.84 -5.00 29.04
CA ASP A 118 -1.38 -3.71 29.55
C ASP A 118 -0.60 -3.82 30.87
N GLY A 119 -1.04 -4.66 31.80
CA GLY A 119 -0.31 -4.91 33.06
C GLY A 119 1.08 -5.53 32.93
N ARG A 120 1.53 -5.89 31.70
CA ARG A 120 2.82 -6.56 31.43
C ARG A 120 3.75 -5.76 30.51
N VAL A 121 3.46 -4.48 30.27
CA VAL A 121 4.22 -3.62 29.35
C VAL A 121 5.71 -3.51 29.75
N LEU A 122 6.02 -3.55 31.03
CA LEU A 122 7.43 -3.51 31.51
C LEU A 122 8.22 -4.75 31.06
N GLU A 123 7.59 -5.93 31.01
CA GLU A 123 8.23 -7.16 30.53
C GLU A 123 8.60 -7.04 29.03
N TRP A 124 7.81 -6.31 28.26
CA TRP A 124 8.11 -6.04 26.86
C TRP A 124 9.37 -5.18 26.72
N HIS A 125 9.56 -4.15 27.54
CA HIS A 125 10.76 -3.32 27.53
C HIS A 125 12.03 -4.11 27.82
N ASP A 126 11.98 -5.02 28.78
CA ASP A 126 13.09 -5.91 29.10
C ASP A 126 13.37 -6.91 27.98
N PHE A 127 12.33 -7.27 27.21
CA PHE A 127 12.37 -8.29 26.19
C PHE A 127 12.95 -7.80 24.85
N ILE A 128 12.56 -6.62 24.35
CA ILE A 128 13.00 -6.08 23.05
C ILE A 128 14.04 -4.95 23.19
N GLY A 129 14.33 -4.55 24.40
CA GLY A 129 15.11 -3.36 24.62
C GLY A 129 14.35 -2.11 24.11
N HIS A 130 15.08 -1.10 23.65
CA HIS A 130 14.47 0.18 23.27
C HIS A 130 13.96 0.24 21.82
N GLY A 131 13.83 -0.88 21.11
CA GLY A 131 13.55 -0.92 19.66
C GLY A 131 12.11 -1.24 19.23
N GLY A 132 11.19 -1.51 20.17
CA GLY A 132 9.81 -1.90 19.82
C GLY A 132 8.87 -0.72 19.60
N THR A 133 7.84 -0.92 18.75
CA THR A 133 6.76 0.05 18.52
C THR A 133 5.48 -0.41 19.20
N MET A 134 4.93 0.42 20.09
CA MET A 134 3.62 0.18 20.71
C MET A 134 2.49 0.50 19.72
N ILE A 135 1.54 -0.43 19.58
CA ILE A 135 0.46 -0.35 18.60
C ILE A 135 -0.88 -0.40 19.32
N ALA A 136 -1.76 0.55 19.04
CA ALA A 136 -3.13 0.50 19.54
C ALA A 136 -3.88 -0.72 18.95
N PRO A 137 -4.81 -1.35 19.72
CA PRO A 137 -5.50 -2.57 19.29
C PRO A 137 -6.59 -2.29 18.26
N THR A 138 -6.20 -1.79 17.09
CA THR A 138 -7.09 -1.50 15.97
C THR A 138 -6.48 -1.95 14.64
N THR A 139 -7.30 -2.43 13.71
CA THR A 139 -6.88 -2.79 12.36
C THR A 139 -6.13 -1.65 11.66
N ARG A 140 -6.61 -0.40 11.84
CA ARG A 140 -5.97 0.78 11.27
C ARG A 140 -4.56 1.00 11.82
N ALA A 141 -4.34 0.78 13.12
CA ALA A 141 -3.03 0.94 13.74
C ALA A 141 -2.05 -0.16 13.28
N LEU A 142 -2.52 -1.39 13.09
CA LEU A 142 -1.73 -2.50 12.55
C LEU A 142 -1.25 -2.22 11.11
N TRP A 143 -2.16 -1.81 10.22
CA TRP A 143 -1.78 -1.45 8.85
C TRP A 143 -0.85 -0.25 8.79
N ARG A 144 -1.01 0.70 9.71
CA ARG A 144 -0.14 1.87 9.83
C ARG A 144 1.26 1.50 10.32
N TRP A 145 1.38 0.58 11.28
CA TRP A 145 2.65 0.07 11.77
C TRP A 145 3.39 -0.73 10.68
N TRP A 146 2.68 -1.64 10.03
CA TRP A 146 3.26 -2.45 8.96
C TRP A 146 3.68 -1.60 7.75
N GLY A 147 3.12 -0.45 7.63
CA GLY A 147 3.60 0.67 6.86
C GLY A 147 3.05 0.79 5.47
N PRO A 148 2.82 2.03 5.09
CA PRO A 148 2.40 2.36 3.72
C PRO A 148 3.51 2.09 2.69
N GLU A 149 4.74 1.81 3.09
CA GLU A 149 5.85 1.43 2.20
C GLU A 149 5.56 0.14 1.42
N ARG A 150 4.74 -0.74 1.99
CA ARG A 150 4.35 -2.00 1.36
C ARG A 150 3.30 -1.86 0.29
N LEU A 151 2.70 -0.68 0.15
CA LEU A 151 1.62 -0.45 -0.82
C LEU A 151 2.00 -0.83 -2.26
N TYR A 152 3.25 -0.59 -2.69
CA TYR A 152 3.69 -0.94 -4.05
C TYR A 152 3.69 -2.45 -4.27
N ARG A 153 4.24 -3.19 -3.30
CA ARG A 153 4.21 -4.66 -3.34
C ARG A 153 2.79 -5.19 -3.24
N ASP A 154 1.95 -4.65 -2.34
CA ASP A 154 0.54 -5.04 -2.23
C ASP A 154 -0.22 -4.82 -3.54
N LEU A 155 -0.03 -3.67 -4.18
CA LEU A 155 -0.65 -3.39 -5.46
C LEU A 155 -0.20 -4.37 -6.54
N ALA A 156 1.10 -4.65 -6.64
CA ALA A 156 1.66 -5.58 -7.63
C ALA A 156 1.21 -7.03 -7.39
N LEU A 157 1.16 -7.50 -6.13
CA LEU A 157 0.70 -8.84 -5.77
C LEU A 157 -0.75 -9.10 -6.18
N GLY A 158 -1.60 -8.07 -6.23
CA GLY A 158 -2.97 -8.20 -6.67
C GLY A 158 -3.16 -8.24 -8.18
N VAL A 159 -2.14 -7.92 -8.98
CA VAL A 159 -2.23 -7.91 -10.44
C VAL A 159 -2.23 -9.35 -10.99
N ALA A 160 -3.14 -9.67 -11.90
CA ALA A 160 -3.16 -10.96 -12.57
C ALA A 160 -2.00 -11.10 -13.59
N ALA A 161 -1.59 -12.34 -13.87
CA ALA A 161 -0.54 -12.63 -14.85
C ALA A 161 -1.09 -12.59 -16.30
N ASP A 162 -1.91 -11.58 -16.60
CA ASP A 162 -2.52 -11.37 -17.90
C ASP A 162 -1.51 -10.90 -18.95
N GLU A 163 -1.87 -11.07 -20.24
CA GLU A 163 -1.09 -10.57 -21.36
C GLU A 163 -1.09 -9.05 -21.45
N VAL A 164 0.00 -8.49 -21.96
CA VAL A 164 0.12 -7.08 -22.31
C VAL A 164 -0.27 -6.86 -23.77
N ARG A 165 -1.40 -6.22 -24.01
CA ARG A 165 -1.92 -5.96 -25.36
C ARG A 165 -1.22 -4.81 -26.06
N GLN A 166 -1.00 -3.72 -25.33
CA GLN A 166 -0.38 -2.51 -25.87
C GLN A 166 0.49 -1.81 -24.83
N ILE A 167 1.59 -1.21 -25.30
CA ILE A 167 2.35 -0.21 -24.56
C ILE A 167 2.49 1.01 -25.47
N ALA A 168 2.10 2.18 -24.98
CA ALA A 168 2.28 3.46 -25.67
C ALA A 168 3.15 4.38 -24.81
N VAL A 169 4.25 4.84 -25.37
CA VAL A 169 5.21 5.72 -24.69
C VAL A 169 5.23 7.07 -25.41
N GLY A 170 4.92 8.13 -24.69
CA GLY A 170 4.99 9.51 -25.13
C GLY A 170 6.07 10.30 -24.39
N PRO A 171 6.14 11.61 -24.61
CA PRO A 171 7.14 12.46 -23.95
C PRO A 171 7.00 12.53 -22.43
N ARG A 172 5.78 12.48 -21.92
CA ARG A 172 5.47 12.67 -20.48
C ARG A 172 4.55 11.62 -19.88
N TRP A 173 3.97 10.76 -20.71
CA TRP A 173 3.00 9.75 -20.26
C TRP A 173 3.27 8.40 -20.90
N LEU A 174 3.00 7.38 -20.13
CA LEU A 174 3.05 5.98 -20.52
C LEU A 174 1.67 5.39 -20.34
N MET A 175 1.24 4.54 -21.26
CA MET A 175 0.07 3.69 -21.14
C MET A 175 0.44 2.22 -21.30
N VAL A 176 -0.08 1.37 -20.44
CA VAL A 176 -0.08 -0.09 -20.60
C VAL A 176 -1.53 -0.54 -20.71
N GLN A 177 -1.83 -1.41 -21.68
CA GLN A 177 -3.15 -2.02 -21.85
C GLN A 177 -3.07 -3.53 -21.60
N GLY A 178 -3.92 -4.00 -20.72
CA GLY A 178 -4.23 -5.43 -20.51
C GLY A 178 -5.53 -5.84 -21.18
N PRO A 179 -6.04 -7.04 -20.90
CA PRO A 179 -7.30 -7.53 -21.46
C PRO A 179 -8.53 -6.79 -20.92
N ALA A 180 -8.50 -6.35 -19.66
CA ALA A 180 -9.65 -5.81 -18.94
C ALA A 180 -9.59 -4.31 -18.67
N GLY A 181 -8.45 -3.65 -18.91
CA GLY A 181 -8.26 -2.24 -18.62
C GLY A 181 -7.03 -1.65 -19.29
N ALA A 182 -6.88 -0.33 -19.18
CA ALA A 182 -5.69 0.38 -19.59
C ALA A 182 -5.28 1.37 -18.49
N GLY A 183 -4.01 1.38 -18.16
CA GLY A 183 -3.45 2.17 -17.08
C GLY A 183 -2.38 3.15 -17.55
N LEU A 184 -2.33 4.27 -16.86
CA LEU A 184 -1.44 5.38 -17.16
C LEU A 184 -0.39 5.56 -16.06
N ALA A 185 0.76 6.11 -16.46
CA ALA A 185 1.75 6.64 -15.53
C ALA A 185 2.43 7.88 -16.11
N TYR A 186 2.79 8.81 -15.24
CA TYR A 186 3.62 9.96 -15.60
C TYR A 186 5.08 9.53 -15.78
N LEU A 187 5.75 10.07 -16.79
CA LEU A 187 7.17 9.85 -17.07
C LEU A 187 7.99 11.07 -16.61
N PRO A 188 8.79 10.94 -15.54
CA PRO A 188 9.49 12.08 -14.95
C PRO A 188 10.69 12.57 -15.77
N ARG A 189 11.16 11.81 -16.74
CA ARG A 189 12.31 12.12 -17.58
C ARG A 189 12.18 11.55 -19.00
N ASN A 190 13.17 11.82 -19.86
CA ASN A 190 13.21 11.36 -21.24
C ASN A 190 12.92 9.85 -21.37
N SER A 191 11.89 9.53 -22.15
CA SER A 191 11.37 8.18 -22.36
C SER A 191 12.03 7.39 -23.51
N ARG A 192 13.07 7.93 -24.17
CA ARG A 192 13.71 7.26 -25.33
C ARG A 192 14.19 5.85 -25.01
N GLU A 193 14.72 5.65 -23.82
CA GLU A 193 15.16 4.33 -23.33
C GLU A 193 14.01 3.33 -23.28
N LEU A 194 12.84 3.73 -22.78
CA LEU A 194 11.64 2.87 -22.74
C LEU A 194 11.15 2.51 -24.14
N VAL A 195 11.23 3.42 -25.11
CA VAL A 195 10.83 3.15 -26.50
C VAL A 195 11.63 1.99 -27.06
N GLY A 196 12.94 1.93 -26.81
CA GLY A 196 13.80 0.82 -27.21
C GLY A 196 13.46 -0.52 -26.54
N ARG A 197 12.85 -0.48 -25.37
CA ARG A 197 12.50 -1.67 -24.56
C ARG A 197 11.07 -2.17 -24.76
N ILE A 198 10.21 -1.51 -25.54
CA ILE A 198 8.79 -1.86 -25.70
C ILE A 198 8.60 -3.33 -26.12
N ALA A 199 9.41 -3.84 -27.06
CA ALA A 199 9.29 -5.21 -27.53
C ALA A 199 9.62 -6.24 -26.44
N GLU A 200 10.58 -5.95 -25.57
CA GLU A 200 10.92 -6.76 -24.40
C GLU A 200 9.78 -6.73 -23.37
N LEU A 201 9.31 -5.53 -23.01
CA LEU A 201 8.27 -5.32 -22.01
C LEU A 201 6.94 -5.99 -22.41
N LYS A 202 6.58 -5.97 -23.69
CA LYS A 202 5.37 -6.62 -24.21
C LYS A 202 5.39 -8.15 -24.09
N ARG A 203 6.55 -8.78 -23.94
CA ARG A 203 6.66 -10.25 -23.71
C ARG A 203 6.42 -10.64 -22.25
N LYS A 204 6.40 -9.67 -21.34
CA LYS A 204 6.11 -9.89 -19.91
C LYS A 204 4.61 -9.90 -19.66
N SER A 205 4.17 -10.60 -18.62
CA SER A 205 2.80 -10.49 -18.13
C SER A 205 2.57 -9.14 -17.40
N LEU A 206 1.30 -8.74 -17.23
CA LEU A 206 0.96 -7.56 -16.44
C LEU A 206 1.55 -7.64 -15.02
N ARG A 207 1.52 -8.81 -14.36
CA ARG A 207 2.14 -9.03 -13.05
C ARG A 207 3.64 -8.75 -13.08
N GLN A 208 4.36 -9.30 -14.04
CA GLN A 208 5.81 -9.06 -14.18
C GLN A 208 6.14 -7.59 -14.44
N LEU A 209 5.27 -6.87 -15.17
CA LEU A 209 5.43 -5.43 -15.30
C LEU A 209 5.09 -4.69 -14.01
N ALA A 210 4.03 -5.10 -13.30
CA ALA A 210 3.62 -4.48 -12.02
C ALA A 210 4.72 -4.58 -10.94
N GLU A 211 5.49 -5.68 -10.92
CA GLU A 211 6.63 -5.88 -10.02
C GLU A 211 7.73 -4.82 -10.20
N LEU A 212 7.83 -4.20 -11.38
CA LEU A 212 8.74 -3.08 -11.62
C LEU A 212 8.41 -1.84 -10.75
N SER A 213 7.22 -1.75 -10.17
CA SER A 213 6.89 -0.73 -9.17
C SER A 213 7.76 -0.80 -7.92
N GLY A 214 8.45 -1.92 -7.67
CA GLY A 214 9.48 -2.07 -6.66
C GLY A 214 10.81 -1.43 -6.99
N SER A 215 11.10 -1.10 -8.26
CA SER A 215 12.37 -0.54 -8.70
C SER A 215 12.57 0.91 -8.22
N TRP A 216 13.83 1.29 -8.01
CA TRP A 216 14.23 2.68 -7.78
C TRP A 216 14.45 3.45 -9.09
N ASP A 217 14.49 2.77 -10.24
CA ASP A 217 14.53 3.44 -11.54
C ASP A 217 13.15 4.06 -11.86
N PRO A 218 13.07 5.39 -12.08
CA PRO A 218 11.78 6.06 -12.29
C PRO A 218 11.04 5.61 -13.56
N LEU A 219 11.74 5.10 -14.58
CA LEU A 219 11.10 4.60 -15.78
C LEU A 219 10.51 3.22 -15.58
N GLU A 220 11.22 2.33 -14.87
CA GLU A 220 10.68 1.02 -14.47
C GLU A 220 9.50 1.19 -13.52
N MET A 221 9.60 2.10 -12.55
CA MET A 221 8.51 2.46 -11.65
C MET A 221 7.27 2.91 -12.43
N ALA A 222 7.44 3.76 -13.45
CA ALA A 222 6.34 4.23 -14.29
C ALA A 222 5.68 3.06 -15.05
N VAL A 223 6.46 2.12 -15.58
CA VAL A 223 5.94 0.89 -16.23
C VAL A 223 5.14 0.07 -15.21
N GLY A 224 5.68 -0.13 -14.00
CA GLY A 224 5.01 -0.86 -12.92
C GLY A 224 3.66 -0.24 -12.53
N ILE A 225 3.62 1.06 -12.33
CA ILE A 225 2.37 1.77 -11.99
C ILE A 225 1.36 1.74 -13.14
N ALA A 226 1.79 1.88 -14.40
CA ALA A 226 0.89 1.76 -15.55
C ALA A 226 0.31 0.34 -15.66
N ALA A 227 1.10 -0.71 -15.39
CA ALA A 227 0.62 -2.09 -15.38
C ALA A 227 -0.35 -2.36 -14.23
N ILE A 228 -0.08 -1.83 -13.02
CA ILE A 228 -1.00 -1.87 -11.88
C ILE A 228 -2.34 -1.22 -12.26
N ASN A 229 -2.29 -0.02 -12.85
CA ASN A 229 -3.49 0.69 -13.28
C ASN A 229 -4.23 -0.06 -14.40
N ALA A 230 -3.53 -0.71 -15.33
CA ALA A 230 -4.15 -1.51 -16.39
C ALA A 230 -4.97 -2.69 -15.84
N HIS A 231 -4.60 -3.21 -14.67
CA HIS A 231 -5.33 -4.27 -13.99
C HIS A 231 -6.53 -3.74 -13.20
N TYR A 232 -6.36 -2.67 -12.43
CA TYR A 232 -7.40 -2.19 -11.52
C TYR A 232 -8.39 -1.20 -12.17
N ASN A 233 -7.94 -0.35 -13.10
CA ASN A 233 -8.79 0.62 -13.78
C ASN A 233 -9.47 -0.05 -14.98
N ARG A 234 -10.31 -1.02 -14.69
CA ARG A 234 -10.99 -1.87 -15.68
C ARG A 234 -11.97 -1.06 -16.51
N PHE A 235 -12.19 -1.49 -17.76
CA PHE A 235 -13.16 -0.85 -18.67
C PHE A 235 -14.59 -0.86 -18.12
N ASP A 236 -14.93 -1.85 -17.28
CA ASP A 236 -16.25 -2.05 -16.68
C ASP A 236 -16.35 -1.58 -15.23
N LEU A 237 -15.32 -0.87 -14.72
CA LEU A 237 -15.34 -0.36 -13.35
C LEU A 237 -16.42 0.71 -13.19
N GLU A 238 -17.22 0.55 -12.13
CA GLU A 238 -18.25 1.50 -11.71
C GLU A 238 -17.79 2.30 -10.50
N GLY A 239 -18.27 3.54 -10.39
CA GLY A 239 -17.98 4.46 -9.30
C GLY A 239 -18.65 5.81 -9.53
N GLU A 240 -18.51 6.73 -8.59
CA GLU A 240 -19.07 8.07 -8.74
C GLU A 240 -18.25 8.88 -9.77
N MET A 241 -18.94 9.66 -10.59
CA MET A 241 -18.29 10.49 -11.63
C MET A 241 -17.44 11.61 -11.02
N GLY A 242 -16.32 11.91 -11.66
CA GLY A 242 -15.38 12.95 -11.23
C GLY A 242 -14.15 12.40 -10.50
N ASN A 243 -13.24 13.29 -10.12
CA ASN A 243 -11.98 12.89 -9.47
C ASN A 243 -12.06 12.79 -7.93
N GLY A 244 -13.21 13.08 -7.34
CA GLY A 244 -13.44 12.98 -5.90
C GLY A 244 -12.83 14.10 -5.04
N ALA A 245 -12.00 15.00 -5.59
CA ALA A 245 -11.39 16.10 -4.82
C ALA A 245 -12.44 17.08 -4.25
N SER A 246 -13.58 17.23 -4.94
CA SER A 246 -14.71 18.08 -4.52
C SER A 246 -15.31 17.68 -3.16
N ALA A 247 -15.12 16.44 -2.72
CA ALA A 247 -15.55 15.99 -1.40
C ALA A 247 -14.88 16.78 -0.24
N PHE A 248 -13.78 17.47 -0.51
CA PHE A 248 -13.05 18.29 0.45
C PHE A 248 -13.23 19.80 0.24
N GLY A 249 -14.13 20.20 -0.67
CA GLY A 249 -14.39 21.62 -1.01
C GLY A 249 -14.87 22.47 0.14
N HIS A 250 -15.56 21.87 1.11
CA HIS A 250 -16.14 22.54 2.29
C HIS A 250 -15.47 22.13 3.61
N GLU A 251 -14.25 21.62 3.56
CA GLU A 251 -13.53 21.22 4.76
C GLU A 251 -13.22 22.45 5.64
N ALA A 252 -13.63 22.40 6.91
CA ALA A 252 -13.49 23.54 7.83
C ALA A 252 -12.05 23.78 8.30
N GLY A 253 -11.14 22.82 8.10
CA GLY A 253 -9.75 22.90 8.52
C GLY A 253 -8.78 23.12 7.36
N ARG A 254 -7.48 23.05 7.68
CA ARG A 254 -6.42 23.16 6.69
C ARG A 254 -6.51 22.03 5.66
N VAL A 255 -6.66 22.38 4.39
CA VAL A 255 -6.59 21.45 3.26
C VAL A 255 -5.22 21.62 2.58
N VAL A 256 -4.47 20.52 2.45
CA VAL A 256 -3.17 20.49 1.79
C VAL A 256 -3.30 19.76 0.45
N VAL A 257 -2.77 20.34 -0.61
CA VAL A 257 -2.73 19.73 -1.95
C VAL A 257 -1.29 19.44 -2.32
N ILE A 258 -1.00 18.20 -2.70
CA ILE A 258 0.32 17.81 -3.18
C ILE A 258 0.22 17.49 -4.68
N GLY A 259 0.79 18.37 -5.49
CA GLY A 259 0.65 18.36 -6.94
C GLY A 259 -0.63 19.05 -7.41
N ALA A 260 -0.50 20.23 -8.01
CA ALA A 260 -1.64 20.97 -8.54
C ALA A 260 -2.29 20.23 -9.73
N PHE A 261 -3.59 20.40 -9.88
CA PHE A 261 -4.38 19.85 -10.98
C PHE A 261 -5.32 20.91 -11.57
N PRO A 262 -5.76 20.74 -12.83
CA PRO A 262 -6.71 21.66 -13.44
C PRO A 262 -8.02 21.76 -12.63
N GLY A 263 -8.54 22.99 -12.45
CA GLY A 263 -9.79 23.23 -11.70
C GLY A 263 -9.63 23.20 -10.17
N LEU A 264 -8.38 23.27 -9.66
CA LEU A 264 -8.11 23.25 -8.22
C LEU A 264 -8.82 24.37 -7.47
N SER A 265 -8.73 25.58 -7.97
CA SER A 265 -9.32 26.80 -7.36
C SER A 265 -10.86 26.81 -7.36
N GLU A 266 -11.47 26.12 -8.32
CA GLU A 266 -12.92 25.93 -8.39
C GLU A 266 -13.39 24.79 -7.48
N THR A 267 -12.48 23.87 -7.15
CA THR A 267 -12.80 22.64 -6.39
C THR A 267 -12.60 22.82 -4.90
N LEU A 268 -11.56 23.55 -4.48
CA LEU A 268 -11.15 23.68 -3.07
C LEU A 268 -11.02 25.15 -2.67
N SER A 269 -11.54 25.48 -1.49
CA SER A 269 -11.44 26.83 -0.93
C SER A 269 -10.10 27.01 -0.22
N ASN A 270 -9.25 27.91 -0.71
CA ASN A 270 -7.98 28.32 -0.11
C ASN A 270 -7.04 27.15 0.32
N PRO A 271 -6.73 26.19 -0.57
CA PRO A 271 -5.84 25.08 -0.25
C PRO A 271 -4.38 25.55 -0.12
N GLN A 272 -3.60 24.89 0.73
CA GLN A 272 -2.15 25.03 0.77
C GLN A 272 -1.52 24.06 -0.24
N VAL A 273 -1.00 24.61 -1.32
CA VAL A 273 -0.49 23.81 -2.44
C VAL A 273 1.02 23.57 -2.29
N ILE A 274 1.43 22.32 -2.38
CA ILE A 274 2.83 21.88 -2.37
C ILE A 274 3.20 21.37 -3.76
N GLU A 275 4.25 21.94 -4.35
CA GLU A 275 4.73 21.56 -5.68
C GLU A 275 6.23 21.29 -5.70
N ALA A 276 6.68 20.48 -6.68
CA ALA A 276 8.11 20.23 -6.91
C ALA A 276 8.82 21.47 -7.47
N ASP A 277 8.12 22.25 -8.28
CA ASP A 277 8.54 23.54 -8.85
C ASP A 277 7.49 24.60 -8.48
N PRO A 278 7.55 25.16 -7.26
CA PRO A 278 6.49 25.99 -6.71
C PRO A 278 6.43 27.38 -7.37
N ARG A 279 5.23 27.82 -7.66
CA ARG A 279 4.92 29.20 -8.11
C ARG A 279 4.74 30.13 -6.91
N PRO A 280 4.70 31.45 -7.12
CA PRO A 280 4.32 32.39 -6.05
C PRO A 280 3.00 31.99 -5.38
N GLY A 281 3.03 31.80 -4.05
CA GLY A 281 1.87 31.34 -3.26
C GLY A 281 1.79 29.82 -3.06
N GLU A 282 2.65 29.04 -3.70
CA GLU A 282 2.79 27.62 -3.49
C GLU A 282 4.01 27.30 -2.59
N TYR A 283 4.03 26.11 -2.00
CA TYR A 283 5.09 25.66 -1.08
C TYR A 283 5.98 24.60 -1.74
N PRO A 284 7.29 24.59 -1.45
CA PRO A 284 8.17 23.53 -1.90
C PRO A 284 7.90 22.20 -1.19
N THR A 285 8.34 21.08 -1.76
CA THR A 285 8.10 19.73 -1.24
C THR A 285 8.55 19.51 0.20
N VAL A 286 9.59 20.22 0.66
CA VAL A 286 10.05 20.17 2.06
C VAL A 286 8.99 20.64 3.06
N ALA A 287 8.03 21.46 2.65
CA ALA A 287 6.94 21.95 3.49
C ALA A 287 5.96 20.84 3.91
N MET A 288 6.02 19.63 3.29
CA MET A 288 5.19 18.50 3.69
C MET A 288 5.30 18.19 5.18
N ASP A 289 6.50 18.27 5.76
CA ASP A 289 6.75 17.94 7.17
C ASP A 289 6.05 18.91 8.14
N SER A 290 5.80 20.14 7.69
CA SER A 290 5.12 21.18 8.50
C SER A 290 3.62 21.27 8.21
N LEU A 291 3.20 21.04 6.98
CA LEU A 291 1.82 21.29 6.56
C LEU A 291 0.91 20.06 6.66
N LEU A 292 1.42 18.86 6.48
CA LEU A 292 0.61 17.63 6.55
C LEU A 292 0.22 17.22 7.97
N PRO A 293 1.10 17.31 9.00
CA PRO A 293 0.69 16.96 10.35
C PRO A 293 -0.48 17.82 10.83
N GLY A 294 -1.58 17.16 11.23
CA GLY A 294 -2.78 17.83 11.74
C GLY A 294 -3.59 18.62 10.68
N CYS A 295 -3.38 18.40 9.38
CA CYS A 295 -4.31 18.93 8.38
C CYS A 295 -5.66 18.19 8.46
N ALA A 296 -6.74 18.88 8.11
CA ALA A 296 -8.07 18.28 8.06
C ALA A 296 -8.17 17.31 6.87
N ALA A 297 -7.67 17.73 5.71
CA ALA A 297 -7.64 16.90 4.52
C ALA A 297 -6.37 17.10 3.70
N ALA A 298 -6.00 16.06 2.94
CA ALA A 298 -4.95 16.10 1.95
C ALA A 298 -5.45 15.56 0.59
N VAL A 299 -5.28 16.34 -0.46
CA VAL A 299 -5.52 15.92 -1.85
C VAL A 299 -4.17 15.68 -2.52
N VAL A 300 -3.92 14.45 -2.91
CA VAL A 300 -2.61 13.98 -3.33
C VAL A 300 -2.65 13.57 -4.80
N ALA A 301 -1.80 14.18 -5.63
CA ALA A 301 -1.71 13.81 -7.02
C ALA A 301 -1.09 12.40 -7.20
N SER A 302 -1.60 11.63 -8.14
CA SER A 302 -1.13 10.27 -8.44
C SER A 302 0.33 10.18 -8.91
N SER A 303 0.93 11.31 -9.31
CA SER A 303 2.37 11.41 -9.60
C SER A 303 3.26 11.09 -8.38
N THR A 304 2.71 11.23 -7.16
CA THR A 304 3.39 10.87 -5.90
C THR A 304 3.66 9.37 -5.76
N LEU A 305 2.98 8.53 -6.52
CA LEU A 305 3.32 7.11 -6.68
C LEU A 305 4.68 6.96 -7.37
N ILE A 306 4.92 7.71 -8.46
CA ILE A 306 6.14 7.57 -9.27
C ILE A 306 7.38 8.09 -8.54
N ASN A 307 7.26 9.21 -7.83
CA ASN A 307 8.38 9.79 -7.06
C ASN A 307 8.52 9.21 -5.65
N ARG A 308 7.77 8.16 -5.31
CA ARG A 308 7.77 7.45 -4.01
C ARG A 308 7.45 8.31 -2.79
N ASN A 309 6.84 9.48 -2.97
CA ASN A 309 6.44 10.32 -1.84
C ASN A 309 5.14 9.86 -1.17
N LEU A 310 4.30 9.07 -1.85
CA LEU A 310 3.01 8.67 -1.29
C LEU A 310 3.12 7.99 0.09
N PRO A 311 4.01 7.02 0.35
CA PRO A 311 4.17 6.45 1.69
C PRO A 311 4.49 7.49 2.77
N ARG A 312 5.39 8.43 2.48
CA ARG A 312 5.73 9.52 3.41
C ARG A 312 4.53 10.43 3.67
N ILE A 313 3.79 10.79 2.63
CA ILE A 313 2.58 11.62 2.74
C ILE A 313 1.54 10.94 3.64
N LEU A 314 1.29 9.64 3.42
CA LEU A 314 0.35 8.86 4.22
C LEU A 314 0.74 8.79 5.70
N ARG A 315 2.05 8.77 6.01
CA ARG A 315 2.54 8.83 7.39
C ARG A 315 2.35 10.21 8.01
N LEU A 316 2.75 11.27 7.30
CA LEU A 316 2.67 12.64 7.80
C LEU A 316 1.23 13.12 7.99
N ALA A 317 0.32 12.72 7.08
CA ALA A 317 -1.10 13.07 7.13
C ALA A 317 -1.94 12.11 7.98
N GLN A 318 -1.33 11.48 8.99
CA GLN A 318 -2.06 10.57 9.89
C GLN A 318 -3.21 11.28 10.60
N GLY A 319 -4.41 10.69 10.53
CA GLY A 319 -5.62 11.27 11.12
C GLY A 319 -6.40 12.18 10.18
N SER A 320 -5.80 12.60 9.08
CA SER A 320 -6.47 13.41 8.05
C SER A 320 -7.29 12.57 7.10
N ARG A 321 -8.23 13.19 6.41
CA ARG A 321 -8.94 12.63 5.26
C ARG A 321 -8.03 12.73 4.02
N ILE A 322 -7.82 11.65 3.27
CA ILE A 322 -6.87 11.64 2.17
C ILE A 322 -7.56 11.19 0.87
N ALA A 323 -7.49 12.04 -0.17
CA ALA A 323 -7.83 11.67 -1.54
C ALA A 323 -6.56 11.50 -2.37
N LEU A 324 -6.42 10.37 -3.06
CA LEU A 324 -5.41 10.17 -4.11
C LEU A 324 -6.10 10.37 -5.45
N VAL A 325 -5.66 11.37 -6.23
CA VAL A 325 -6.36 11.79 -7.44
C VAL A 325 -5.43 11.92 -8.65
N GLY A 326 -5.98 11.68 -9.82
CA GLY A 326 -5.28 11.87 -11.09
C GLY A 326 -5.37 10.66 -12.02
N PRO A 327 -4.98 10.81 -13.30
CA PRO A 327 -5.17 9.77 -14.31
C PRO A 327 -4.37 8.48 -14.04
N ALA A 328 -3.35 8.54 -13.19
CA ALA A 328 -2.52 7.40 -12.81
C ALA A 328 -2.84 6.85 -11.41
N THR A 329 -4.03 7.13 -10.87
CA THR A 329 -4.48 6.55 -9.59
C THR A 329 -4.97 5.12 -9.78
N PRO A 330 -4.44 4.12 -9.05
CA PRO A 330 -5.01 2.78 -9.02
C PRO A 330 -6.37 2.78 -8.32
N LEU A 331 -7.43 2.42 -9.05
CA LEU A 331 -8.80 2.35 -8.52
C LEU A 331 -9.02 0.99 -7.85
N THR A 332 -8.46 0.83 -6.66
CA THR A 332 -8.52 -0.42 -5.90
C THR A 332 -8.71 -0.19 -4.40
N HIS A 333 -9.61 -0.95 -3.79
CA HIS A 333 -9.86 -0.92 -2.35
C HIS A 333 -8.61 -1.23 -1.49
N ARG A 334 -7.56 -1.83 -2.08
CA ARG A 334 -6.29 -2.09 -1.37
C ARG A 334 -5.69 -0.82 -0.77
N LEU A 335 -5.79 0.32 -1.44
CA LEU A 335 -5.25 1.60 -0.97
C LEU A 335 -5.96 2.19 0.25
N PHE A 336 -7.21 1.83 0.51
CA PHE A 336 -7.95 2.30 1.68
C PHE A 336 -7.34 1.82 3.00
N HIS A 337 -6.69 0.67 3.02
CA HIS A 337 -6.00 0.16 4.21
C HIS A 337 -4.79 1.02 4.60
N TYR A 338 -4.17 1.67 3.64
CA TYR A 338 -3.02 2.56 3.84
C TYR A 338 -3.40 4.00 4.22
N GLY A 339 -4.68 4.29 4.32
CA GLY A 339 -5.17 5.57 4.83
C GLY A 339 -5.90 6.45 3.81
N CYS A 340 -5.90 6.10 2.53
CA CYS A 340 -6.75 6.78 1.55
C CYS A 340 -8.24 6.63 1.91
N GLU A 341 -9.02 7.67 1.68
CA GLU A 341 -10.47 7.69 1.83
C GLU A 341 -11.17 7.73 0.47
N ILE A 342 -10.56 8.46 -0.48
CA ILE A 342 -11.07 8.63 -1.84
C ILE A 342 -9.96 8.30 -2.83
N LEU A 343 -10.30 7.59 -3.90
CA LEU A 343 -9.42 7.26 -5.01
C LEU A 343 -10.06 7.74 -6.31
N GLY A 344 -9.56 8.84 -6.88
CA GLY A 344 -10.06 9.39 -8.14
C GLY A 344 -9.12 9.11 -9.29
N GLY A 345 -9.59 8.40 -10.32
CA GLY A 345 -8.76 7.94 -11.44
C GLY A 345 -9.46 8.00 -12.79
N LEU A 346 -8.73 7.66 -13.83
CA LEU A 346 -9.25 7.56 -15.19
C LEU A 346 -9.57 6.10 -15.54
N VAL A 347 -10.78 5.87 -16.00
CA VAL A 347 -11.19 4.64 -16.68
C VAL A 347 -11.17 4.90 -18.19
N VAL A 348 -10.26 4.24 -18.88
CA VAL A 348 -10.08 4.40 -20.34
C VAL A 348 -11.16 3.60 -21.05
N ARG A 349 -11.78 4.19 -22.09
CA ARG A 349 -12.75 3.53 -22.96
C ARG A 349 -12.20 3.29 -24.36
N ASP A 350 -11.38 4.24 -24.85
CA ASP A 350 -10.67 4.12 -26.11
C ASP A 350 -9.15 4.07 -25.86
N ALA A 351 -8.65 2.87 -25.59
CA ALA A 351 -7.23 2.66 -25.34
C ALA A 351 -6.36 2.89 -26.61
N ARG A 352 -6.91 2.65 -27.79
CA ARG A 352 -6.20 2.87 -29.05
C ARG A 352 -5.98 4.36 -29.29
N GLY A 353 -7.07 5.14 -29.26
CA GLY A 353 -7.00 6.58 -29.47
C GLY A 353 -6.16 7.28 -28.40
N LEU A 354 -6.29 6.86 -27.12
CA LEU A 354 -5.45 7.39 -26.05
C LEU A 354 -3.97 7.07 -26.27
N GLY A 355 -3.65 5.85 -26.70
CA GLY A 355 -2.27 5.46 -26.99
C GLY A 355 -1.64 6.27 -28.13
N GLU A 356 -2.40 6.59 -29.18
CA GLU A 356 -1.98 7.47 -30.29
C GLU A 356 -1.77 8.91 -29.79
N ALA A 357 -2.70 9.43 -29.00
CA ALA A 357 -2.61 10.77 -28.41
C ALA A 357 -1.40 10.91 -27.46
N ILE A 358 -1.13 9.89 -26.63
CA ILE A 358 0.04 9.86 -25.72
C ILE A 358 1.34 9.94 -26.53
N ARG A 359 1.48 9.16 -27.62
CA ARG A 359 2.66 9.23 -28.49
C ARG A 359 2.83 10.60 -29.12
N ALA A 360 1.72 11.27 -29.43
CA ALA A 360 1.70 12.65 -29.95
C ALA A 360 1.94 13.73 -28.88
N GLY A 361 2.05 13.35 -27.59
CA GLY A 361 2.35 14.26 -26.48
C GLY A 361 1.12 14.85 -25.78
N ALA A 362 -0.03 14.21 -25.87
CA ALA A 362 -1.26 14.64 -25.18
C ALA A 362 -1.06 14.85 -23.68
N LEU A 363 -1.77 15.82 -23.13
CA LEU A 363 -1.74 16.21 -21.73
C LEU A 363 -2.99 15.70 -20.99
N PRO A 364 -2.98 15.61 -19.65
CA PRO A 364 -4.09 15.07 -18.84
C PRO A 364 -5.46 15.72 -19.10
N ARG A 365 -5.50 17.00 -19.45
CA ARG A 365 -6.73 17.73 -19.82
C ARG A 365 -7.44 17.16 -21.06
N GLU A 366 -6.72 16.40 -21.89
CA GLU A 366 -7.21 15.81 -23.13
C GLU A 366 -7.68 14.35 -22.92
N PHE A 367 -7.27 13.71 -21.82
CA PHE A 367 -7.52 12.28 -21.58
C PHE A 367 -8.99 11.95 -21.39
N GLY A 368 -9.80 12.90 -20.91
CA GLY A 368 -11.24 12.77 -20.81
C GLY A 368 -11.99 12.49 -22.12
N ARG A 369 -11.35 12.71 -23.28
CA ARG A 369 -11.90 12.35 -24.60
C ARG A 369 -11.87 10.84 -24.87
N PHE A 370 -10.99 10.10 -24.16
CA PHE A 370 -10.74 8.68 -24.35
C PHE A 370 -11.29 7.82 -23.21
N GLY A 371 -11.94 8.44 -22.22
CA GLY A 371 -12.48 7.78 -21.05
C GLY A 371 -13.18 8.76 -20.13
N HIS A 372 -13.42 8.34 -18.91
CA HIS A 372 -14.06 9.18 -17.91
C HIS A 372 -13.34 9.06 -16.57
N TYR A 373 -13.34 10.15 -15.81
CA TYR A 373 -12.90 10.15 -14.44
C TYR A 373 -14.01 9.67 -13.53
N LEU A 374 -13.67 8.74 -12.64
CA LEU A 374 -14.54 8.32 -11.56
C LEU A 374 -13.74 8.20 -10.26
N HIS A 375 -14.45 8.13 -9.16
CA HIS A 375 -13.81 7.89 -7.87
C HIS A 375 -14.52 6.80 -7.07
N LEU A 376 -13.72 6.12 -6.25
CA LEU A 376 -14.16 5.15 -5.25
C LEU A 376 -14.01 5.77 -3.87
N LYS A 377 -14.93 5.49 -2.96
CA LYS A 377 -14.88 5.86 -1.55
C LYS A 377 -14.63 4.64 -0.68
N ARG A 378 -14.03 4.83 0.49
CA ARG A 378 -13.80 3.74 1.45
C ARG A 378 -15.09 3.07 1.90
N GLU A 379 -16.17 3.82 2.00
CA GLU A 379 -17.50 3.34 2.40
C GLU A 379 -18.08 2.33 1.41
N ASP A 380 -17.70 2.43 0.13
CA ASP A 380 -18.11 1.53 -0.94
C ASP A 380 -17.31 0.20 -0.94
N ALA A 381 -16.27 0.10 -0.11
CA ALA A 381 -15.47 -1.12 -0.05
C ALA A 381 -16.34 -2.27 0.47
N PRO A 382 -16.42 -3.40 -0.26
CA PRO A 382 -17.14 -4.57 0.21
C PRO A 382 -16.60 -4.94 1.59
N ALA A 383 -17.49 -5.17 2.57
CA ALA A 383 -17.11 -5.73 3.84
C ALA A 383 -16.26 -6.96 3.54
N GLU A 384 -15.09 -7.12 4.21
CA GLU A 384 -14.23 -8.29 4.01
C GLU A 384 -15.03 -9.56 4.32
N SER A 385 -15.87 -9.96 3.37
CA SER A 385 -16.69 -11.16 3.46
C SER A 385 -15.76 -12.36 3.40
N GLY A 386 -15.85 -13.22 4.41
CA GLY A 386 -15.10 -14.46 4.51
C GLY A 386 -15.33 -15.34 3.29
N CYS A 387 -14.52 -15.16 2.27
CA CYS A 387 -14.48 -16.07 1.13
C CYS A 387 -13.78 -17.34 1.60
N ARG A 388 -14.58 -18.41 1.84
CA ARG A 388 -14.04 -19.74 2.08
C ARG A 388 -13.27 -20.17 0.83
N PHE A 389 -11.96 -20.23 0.94
CA PHE A 389 -11.14 -20.90 -0.06
C PHE A 389 -11.57 -22.39 -0.11
N ARG A 390 -12.21 -22.79 -1.19
CA ARG A 390 -12.18 -24.21 -1.57
C ARG A 390 -10.79 -24.48 -2.15
N ALA A 391 -9.97 -25.20 -1.40
CA ALA A 391 -8.81 -25.86 -1.95
C ALA A 391 -9.29 -26.70 -3.15
N ARG A 392 -8.75 -26.46 -4.31
CA ARG A 392 -8.87 -27.40 -5.44
C ARG A 392 -7.85 -28.51 -5.21
N PRO A 393 -8.23 -29.76 -5.49
CA PRO A 393 -7.41 -30.95 -5.30
C PRO A 393 -6.13 -30.93 -6.17
#